data_e41daa18f14c0aee6a978fdf80eb0531
#
_entry.id   e41daa18f14c0aee6a978fdf80eb0531
#
_cell.length_a   1.000
_cell.length_b   1.000
_cell.length_c   1.000
_cell.angle_alpha   90.00
_cell.angle_beta   90.00
_cell.angle_gamma   90.00
#
_symmetry.space_group_name_H-M   'P 1'
#
loop_
_entity.id
_entity.type
_entity.pdbx_description
1 polymer ?
#
loop_
_entity_poly.entity_id
_entity_poly.type
_entity_poly.pdbx_seq_one_letter_code
_entity_poly.pdbx_strand_id
1 'polypeptide(L)'
;MLLFNIDLLNFGTQNRCKMDNTHYISTEVLSLEIVQEIISQHKSLELSDEAKINIQKCRDFLDKKMASHSAPIYGINTGFGSLCNVKISNENLSKLQENLVKSHSCGTGEEVPSVIVKLMLLLKIQSLSYGHSGIQLQTVERLVAFYNNDVLPVIYTQGSLGASGDLAPLAHLSLPLLGEGEVYFEGIKVHSSVIMKHFNWEPIVLQSKEGLALLNGTQFMSAYGAHILMKVNKFSYLADLIATISLEGFDGRIEPFHELIHFIRPHKGQIVTASRVKGFLEGSEIIEQEKIHVQDPYSFRCIPQVHGASKDAFDYVKKVFKTEINSVTDNPNIFIESDQIISGGNFHGQPLALALDFMAIALAELGSISERRTYQLISGLRNLPAFLVDNPGLNSGLMIPQYTAASIASQNKQLATPSSIDSIVSSNGQEDHVSMGANGATKALRVMDNIERILAIELMNASQAIQYRKPLKSSDFIEMFLTAYREEVPFIKEDRILHYDIEKTVAFLNSFQIEEDLLA
;
A
#
# COMPACT_ATOMS: atom_id res chain seq x y z
N MET A 1 -9.85 -22.95 -24.48
CA MET A 1 -9.03 -22.50 -25.62
C MET A 1 -9.06 -20.97 -25.59
N LEU A 2 -8.25 -20.38 -24.72
CA LEU A 2 -8.10 -18.93 -24.51
C LEU A 2 -6.77 -18.51 -25.13
N LEU A 3 -6.86 -17.71 -26.18
CA LEU A 3 -5.71 -17.19 -26.92
C LEU A 3 -5.11 -16.02 -26.13
N PHE A 4 -3.91 -16.24 -25.57
CA PHE A 4 -3.08 -15.15 -25.05
C PHE A 4 -2.34 -14.48 -26.21
N ASN A 5 -2.64 -13.21 -26.45
CA ASN A 5 -1.86 -12.37 -27.36
C ASN A 5 -0.66 -11.80 -26.57
N ILE A 6 0.53 -12.31 -26.90
CA ILE A 6 1.78 -11.66 -26.48
C ILE A 6 2.17 -10.70 -27.60
N ASP A 7 1.84 -9.41 -27.44
CA ASP A 7 2.40 -8.36 -28.27
C ASP A 7 3.78 -7.95 -27.71
N LEU A 8 4.80 -8.50 -28.35
CA LEU A 8 6.19 -8.09 -28.19
C LEU A 8 6.35 -6.61 -28.58
N LEU A 9 7.01 -5.88 -27.70
CA LEU A 9 7.55 -4.53 -27.84
C LEU A 9 7.74 -4.04 -29.28
N ASN A 10 6.82 -3.21 -29.75
CA ASN A 10 7.05 -2.33 -30.89
C ASN A 10 7.05 -0.88 -30.41
N PHE A 11 8.23 -0.29 -30.32
CA PHE A 11 8.40 1.15 -30.25
C PHE A 11 8.01 1.76 -31.61
N GLY A 12 6.76 2.01 -31.80
CA GLY A 12 6.20 2.75 -32.92
C GLY A 12 5.42 3.94 -32.39
N THR A 13 5.85 5.14 -32.77
CA THR A 13 5.11 6.39 -32.59
C THR A 13 3.72 6.24 -33.23
N GLN A 14 2.72 5.83 -32.45
CA GLN A 14 1.33 5.91 -32.84
C GLN A 14 0.71 7.15 -32.21
N ASN A 15 0.10 7.98 -33.06
CA ASN A 15 -0.85 9.02 -32.68
C ASN A 15 -1.93 8.39 -31.79
N ARG A 16 -1.73 8.44 -30.47
CA ARG A 16 -2.80 8.12 -29.51
C ARG A 16 -3.86 9.20 -29.68
N CYS A 17 -5.06 8.81 -30.13
CA CYS A 17 -6.26 9.55 -29.77
C CYS A 17 -6.13 9.93 -28.29
N LYS A 18 -6.25 11.20 -27.95
CA LYS A 18 -6.36 11.66 -26.56
C LYS A 18 -7.65 11.06 -26.00
N MET A 19 -7.56 9.85 -25.42
CA MET A 19 -8.53 9.46 -24.41
C MET A 19 -8.37 10.46 -23.27
N ASP A 20 -9.48 10.93 -22.75
CA ASP A 20 -9.51 11.85 -21.62
C ASP A 20 -8.80 11.15 -20.44
N ASN A 21 -7.54 11.53 -20.18
CA ASN A 21 -6.71 10.93 -19.13
C ASN A 21 -6.92 11.67 -17.80
N THR A 22 -8.15 12.15 -17.56
CA THR A 22 -8.52 12.93 -16.39
C THR A 22 -9.45 12.12 -15.49
N HIS A 23 -9.16 12.12 -14.20
CA HIS A 23 -10.09 11.65 -13.18
C HIS A 23 -10.78 12.84 -12.53
N TYR A 24 -12.12 12.82 -12.52
CA TYR A 24 -12.94 13.85 -11.90
C TYR A 24 -13.22 13.49 -10.45
N ILE A 25 -12.65 14.27 -9.52
CA ILE A 25 -12.91 14.16 -8.09
C ILE A 25 -14.37 14.55 -7.80
N SER A 26 -15.13 13.65 -7.23
CA SER A 26 -16.58 13.80 -6.98
C SER A 26 -16.97 13.17 -5.64
N THR A 27 -18.29 13.17 -5.35
CA THR A 27 -18.85 12.48 -4.19
C THR A 27 -19.11 11.00 -4.43
N GLU A 28 -18.85 10.49 -5.63
CA GLU A 28 -18.94 9.07 -5.95
C GLU A 28 -17.88 8.25 -5.18
N VAL A 29 -18.21 6.98 -4.93
CA VAL A 29 -17.33 6.08 -4.16
C VAL A 29 -16.05 5.80 -4.94
N LEU A 30 -14.94 6.25 -4.41
CA LEU A 30 -13.60 5.93 -4.89
C LEU A 30 -13.24 4.49 -4.48
N SER A 31 -13.02 3.60 -5.43
CA SER A 31 -12.54 2.24 -5.15
C SER A 31 -11.01 2.16 -5.20
N LEU A 32 -10.43 1.11 -4.60
CA LEU A 32 -8.97 0.90 -4.66
C LEU A 32 -8.49 0.62 -6.09
N GLU A 33 -9.33 0.01 -6.91
CA GLU A 33 -9.07 -0.25 -8.34
C GLU A 33 -8.98 1.08 -9.11
N ILE A 34 -9.91 2.02 -8.85
CA ILE A 34 -9.85 3.38 -9.43
C ILE A 34 -8.59 4.11 -8.95
N VAL A 35 -8.24 4.01 -7.66
CA VAL A 35 -6.97 4.60 -7.13
C VAL A 35 -5.76 4.02 -7.85
N GLN A 36 -5.73 2.70 -8.03
CA GLN A 36 -4.67 2.03 -8.78
C GLN A 36 -4.59 2.52 -10.23
N GLU A 37 -5.71 2.66 -10.90
CA GLU A 37 -5.80 3.18 -12.27
C GLU A 37 -5.29 4.63 -12.36
N ILE A 38 -5.71 5.50 -11.44
CA ILE A 38 -5.25 6.90 -11.37
C ILE A 38 -3.72 6.98 -11.26
N ILE A 39 -3.13 6.18 -10.38
CA ILE A 39 -1.68 6.19 -10.13
C ILE A 39 -0.91 5.54 -11.29
N SER A 40 -1.34 4.35 -11.75
CA SER A 40 -0.60 3.58 -12.77
C SER A 40 -0.67 4.19 -14.16
N GLN A 41 -1.79 4.83 -14.50
CA GLN A 41 -1.97 5.51 -15.79
C GLN A 41 -1.58 6.99 -15.74
N HIS A 42 -1.07 7.49 -14.61
CA HIS A 42 -0.69 8.89 -14.41
C HIS A 42 -1.83 9.86 -14.79
N LYS A 43 -3.07 9.55 -14.36
CA LYS A 43 -4.22 10.42 -14.66
C LYS A 43 -4.06 11.78 -13.98
N SER A 44 -4.43 12.84 -14.69
CA SER A 44 -4.62 14.15 -14.08
C SER A 44 -5.90 14.18 -13.24
N LEU A 45 -5.94 15.07 -12.26
CA LEU A 45 -7.12 15.29 -11.42
C LEU A 45 -7.82 16.59 -11.81
N GLU A 46 -9.14 16.60 -11.78
CA GLU A 46 -9.97 17.79 -11.88
C GLU A 46 -11.11 17.70 -10.86
N LEU A 47 -11.46 18.81 -10.21
CA LEU A 47 -12.63 18.85 -9.34
C LEU A 47 -13.89 18.89 -10.21
N SER A 48 -14.85 18.00 -9.95
CA SER A 48 -16.18 18.10 -10.58
C SER A 48 -16.88 19.41 -10.16
N ASP A 49 -17.85 19.84 -10.96
CA ASP A 49 -18.65 21.03 -10.61
C ASP A 49 -19.37 20.85 -9.26
N GLU A 50 -19.84 19.64 -8.97
CA GLU A 50 -20.45 19.30 -7.68
C GLU A 50 -19.46 19.50 -6.54
N ALA A 51 -18.23 18.98 -6.65
CA ALA A 51 -17.20 19.13 -5.64
C ALA A 51 -16.85 20.61 -5.39
N LYS A 52 -16.67 21.38 -6.48
CA LYS A 52 -16.43 22.85 -6.39
C LYS A 52 -17.56 23.56 -5.65
N ILE A 53 -18.81 23.24 -5.98
CA ILE A 53 -20.00 23.80 -5.33
C ILE A 53 -20.06 23.44 -3.85
N ASN A 54 -19.79 22.19 -3.49
CA ASN A 54 -19.84 21.72 -2.11
C ASN A 54 -18.76 22.41 -1.25
N ILE A 55 -17.53 22.50 -1.76
CA ILE A 55 -16.42 23.22 -1.09
C ILE A 55 -16.80 24.68 -0.86
N GLN A 56 -17.26 25.37 -1.91
CA GLN A 56 -17.58 26.81 -1.84
C GLN A 56 -18.76 27.08 -0.90
N LYS A 57 -19.84 26.30 -0.99
CA LYS A 57 -20.98 26.44 -0.07
C LYS A 57 -20.58 26.24 1.39
N CYS A 58 -19.71 25.27 1.67
CA CYS A 58 -19.23 25.02 3.03
C CYS A 58 -18.37 26.18 3.55
N ARG A 59 -17.52 26.74 2.71
CA ARG A 59 -16.72 27.92 3.05
C ARG A 59 -17.60 29.15 3.31
N ASP A 60 -18.52 29.47 2.42
CA ASP A 60 -19.43 30.61 2.54
C ASP A 60 -20.31 30.50 3.81
N PHE A 61 -20.77 29.30 4.12
CA PHE A 61 -21.52 29.05 5.37
C PHE A 61 -20.66 29.34 6.60
N LEU A 62 -19.41 28.86 6.62
CA LEU A 62 -18.51 29.10 7.73
C LEU A 62 -18.21 30.60 7.90
N ASP A 63 -17.91 31.30 6.82
CA ASP A 63 -17.60 32.75 6.85
C ASP A 63 -18.80 33.56 7.36
N LYS A 64 -20.00 33.26 6.88
CA LYS A 64 -21.23 33.90 7.35
C LYS A 64 -21.47 33.64 8.85
N LYS A 65 -21.25 32.41 9.30
CA LYS A 65 -21.41 32.03 10.70
C LYS A 65 -20.39 32.74 11.58
N MET A 66 -19.15 32.86 11.15
CA MET A 66 -18.08 33.58 11.86
C MET A 66 -18.34 35.08 11.94
N ALA A 67 -18.93 35.70 10.92
CA ALA A 67 -19.30 37.11 10.93
C ALA A 67 -20.43 37.42 11.92
N SER A 68 -21.32 36.49 12.17
CA SER A 68 -22.51 36.66 13.03
C SER A 68 -22.35 36.11 14.47
N HIS A 69 -21.34 35.26 14.74
CA HIS A 69 -21.14 34.60 16.04
C HIS A 69 -19.86 35.04 16.72
N SER A 70 -19.98 35.49 17.99
CA SER A 70 -18.83 35.82 18.84
C SER A 70 -18.42 34.72 19.82
N ALA A 71 -19.18 33.62 19.91
CA ALA A 71 -18.87 32.50 20.80
C ALA A 71 -17.64 31.71 20.33
N PRO A 72 -16.85 31.12 21.24
CA PRO A 72 -15.77 30.21 20.89
C PRO A 72 -16.30 28.97 20.14
N ILE A 73 -15.68 28.68 19.00
CA ILE A 73 -15.90 27.44 18.22
C ILE A 73 -14.55 26.76 18.11
N TYR A 74 -14.45 25.51 18.61
CA TYR A 74 -13.19 24.76 18.61
C TYR A 74 -12.55 24.71 17.23
N GLY A 75 -11.24 25.01 17.19
CA GLY A 75 -10.43 24.91 15.99
C GLY A 75 -10.73 25.93 14.89
N ILE A 76 -11.66 26.86 15.12
CA ILE A 76 -12.03 27.92 14.20
C ILE A 76 -11.56 29.29 14.73
N ASN A 77 -11.99 29.66 15.95
CA ASN A 77 -11.59 30.89 16.62
C ASN A 77 -11.04 30.66 18.04
N THR A 78 -10.53 29.44 18.28
CA THR A 78 -9.84 29.06 19.53
C THR A 78 -8.46 28.49 19.20
N GLY A 79 -7.61 28.36 20.23
CA GLY A 79 -6.44 27.52 20.16
C GLY A 79 -6.80 26.03 19.95
N PHE A 80 -5.79 25.17 19.84
CA PHE A 80 -5.91 23.75 19.51
C PHE A 80 -5.50 22.86 20.68
N GLY A 81 -5.96 21.60 20.67
CA GLY A 81 -5.65 20.62 21.70
C GLY A 81 -6.00 21.15 23.10
N SER A 82 -5.05 21.10 24.03
CA SER A 82 -5.22 21.62 25.40
C SER A 82 -5.45 23.13 25.49
N LEU A 83 -5.20 23.88 24.40
CA LEU A 83 -5.43 25.33 24.32
C LEU A 83 -6.83 25.70 23.79
N CYS A 84 -7.75 24.75 23.68
CA CYS A 84 -9.08 24.92 23.12
C CYS A 84 -9.94 26.01 23.76
N ASN A 85 -9.65 26.40 25.01
CA ASN A 85 -10.36 27.44 25.74
C ASN A 85 -9.80 28.87 25.51
N VAL A 86 -8.70 29.00 24.75
CA VAL A 86 -8.09 30.32 24.44
C VAL A 86 -8.73 30.88 23.19
N LYS A 87 -9.54 31.96 23.35
CA LYS A 87 -10.16 32.66 22.21
C LYS A 87 -9.13 33.48 21.45
N ILE A 88 -9.17 33.41 20.12
CA ILE A 88 -8.30 34.15 19.19
C ILE A 88 -9.14 35.25 18.53
N SER A 89 -8.56 36.47 18.42
CA SER A 89 -9.21 37.58 17.72
C SER A 89 -9.27 37.34 16.21
N ASN A 90 -10.28 37.86 15.54
CA ASN A 90 -10.48 37.69 14.10
C ASN A 90 -9.26 38.15 13.26
N GLU A 91 -8.57 39.19 13.70
CA GLU A 91 -7.36 39.72 13.04
C GLU A 91 -6.19 38.73 13.03
N ASN A 92 -6.17 37.82 14.01
CA ASN A 92 -5.11 36.81 14.18
C ASN A 92 -5.45 35.42 13.64
N LEU A 93 -6.66 35.21 13.09
CA LEU A 93 -7.09 33.88 12.66
C LEU A 93 -6.22 33.31 11.54
N SER A 94 -5.89 34.10 10.53
CA SER A 94 -5.00 33.67 9.44
C SER A 94 -3.60 33.33 9.96
N LYS A 95 -3.04 34.19 10.85
CA LYS A 95 -1.74 33.91 11.46
C LYS A 95 -1.74 32.63 12.32
N LEU A 96 -2.85 32.37 13.02
CA LEU A 96 -3.04 31.14 13.77
C LEU A 96 -2.95 29.90 12.86
N GLN A 97 -3.61 29.92 11.69
CA GLN A 97 -3.58 28.79 10.74
C GLN A 97 -2.17 28.59 10.16
N GLU A 98 -1.50 29.65 9.78
CA GLU A 98 -0.09 29.62 9.31
C GLU A 98 0.82 29.02 10.39
N ASN A 99 0.73 29.52 11.63
CA ASN A 99 1.53 29.04 12.76
C ASN A 99 1.26 27.56 13.06
N LEU A 100 0.00 27.11 12.91
CA LEU A 100 -0.37 25.71 13.09
C LEU A 100 0.39 24.83 12.09
N VAL A 101 0.35 25.14 10.80
CA VAL A 101 1.09 24.39 9.77
C VAL A 101 2.58 24.37 10.09
N LYS A 102 3.18 25.54 10.38
CA LYS A 102 4.62 25.64 10.65
C LYS A 102 5.06 24.87 11.89
N SER A 103 4.33 25.00 12.99
CA SER A 103 4.69 24.37 14.27
C SER A 103 4.50 22.85 14.28
N HIS A 104 3.62 22.33 13.43
CA HIS A 104 3.35 20.90 13.31
C HIS A 104 4.24 20.21 12.26
N SER A 105 4.96 20.97 11.44
CA SER A 105 5.93 20.44 10.48
C SER A 105 7.25 20.08 11.18
N CYS A 106 7.19 19.04 12.02
CA CYS A 106 8.30 18.60 12.88
C CYS A 106 8.66 17.10 12.66
N GLY A 107 8.22 16.53 11.54
CA GLY A 107 8.55 15.18 11.15
C GLY A 107 10.05 14.97 10.95
N THR A 108 10.53 13.73 11.19
CA THR A 108 11.93 13.34 11.06
C THR A 108 12.04 11.90 10.54
N GLY A 109 13.27 11.39 10.42
CA GLY A 109 13.56 10.04 9.93
C GLY A 109 13.72 10.00 8.41
N GLU A 110 13.40 8.86 7.82
CA GLU A 110 13.47 8.65 6.36
C GLU A 110 12.37 9.48 5.65
N GLU A 111 12.64 9.84 4.40
CA GLU A 111 11.63 10.49 3.57
C GLU A 111 10.57 9.49 3.11
N VAL A 112 9.33 9.96 3.05
CA VAL A 112 8.20 9.17 2.56
C VAL A 112 8.34 8.97 1.05
N PRO A 113 8.17 7.74 0.52
CA PRO A 113 8.26 7.47 -0.91
C PRO A 113 7.30 8.35 -1.73
N SER A 114 7.77 8.85 -2.88
CA SER A 114 7.01 9.76 -3.75
C SER A 114 5.62 9.25 -4.13
N VAL A 115 5.46 7.94 -4.36
CA VAL A 115 4.16 7.33 -4.66
C VAL A 115 3.17 7.46 -3.49
N ILE A 116 3.66 7.36 -2.26
CA ILE A 116 2.84 7.54 -1.05
C ILE A 116 2.45 9.02 -0.92
N VAL A 117 3.38 9.95 -1.15
CA VAL A 117 3.08 11.40 -1.12
C VAL A 117 2.01 11.76 -2.17
N LYS A 118 2.12 11.19 -3.37
CA LYS A 118 1.12 11.38 -4.43
C LYS A 118 -0.25 10.84 -4.03
N LEU A 119 -0.31 9.67 -3.38
CA LEU A 119 -1.53 9.12 -2.80
C LEU A 119 -2.07 10.00 -1.66
N MET A 120 -1.22 10.55 -0.79
CA MET A 120 -1.65 11.48 0.26
C MET A 120 -2.33 12.72 -0.34
N LEU A 121 -1.78 13.30 -1.42
CA LEU A 121 -2.40 14.42 -2.13
C LEU A 121 -3.78 14.02 -2.68
N LEU A 122 -3.88 12.91 -3.41
CA LEU A 122 -5.14 12.39 -3.96
C LEU A 122 -6.21 12.23 -2.88
N LEU A 123 -5.87 11.51 -1.80
CA LEU A 123 -6.81 11.20 -0.73
C LEU A 123 -7.19 12.43 0.10
N LYS A 124 -6.27 13.41 0.25
CA LYS A 124 -6.59 14.69 0.91
C LYS A 124 -7.55 15.51 0.05
N ILE A 125 -7.31 15.62 -1.25
CA ILE A 125 -8.20 16.29 -2.19
C ILE A 125 -9.59 15.65 -2.15
N GLN A 126 -9.67 14.30 -2.20
CA GLN A 126 -10.93 13.56 -2.14
C GLN A 126 -11.71 13.88 -0.85
N SER A 127 -11.06 13.80 0.31
CA SER A 127 -11.71 14.09 1.61
C SER A 127 -12.23 15.52 1.71
N LEU A 128 -11.47 16.50 1.22
CA LEU A 128 -11.86 17.91 1.23
C LEU A 128 -13.01 18.22 0.27
N SER A 129 -13.16 17.42 -0.79
CA SER A 129 -14.16 17.63 -1.84
C SER A 129 -15.59 17.33 -1.41
N TYR A 130 -15.79 16.62 -0.31
CA TYR A 130 -17.12 16.36 0.25
C TYR A 130 -17.82 17.59 0.84
N GLY A 131 -17.09 18.70 1.06
CA GLY A 131 -17.69 19.97 1.48
C GLY A 131 -18.09 20.02 2.96
N HIS A 132 -17.33 19.37 3.86
CA HIS A 132 -17.53 19.41 5.31
C HIS A 132 -16.41 20.06 6.09
N SER A 133 -15.35 20.50 5.42
CA SER A 133 -14.08 20.94 6.05
C SER A 133 -13.94 22.46 6.19
N GLY A 134 -14.77 23.26 5.50
CA GLY A 134 -14.70 24.73 5.53
C GLY A 134 -13.42 25.31 4.92
N ILE A 135 -12.82 24.60 3.98
CA ILE A 135 -11.63 25.02 3.25
C ILE A 135 -11.99 25.92 2.07
N GLN A 136 -11.09 26.82 1.66
CA GLN A 136 -11.24 27.63 0.44
C GLN A 136 -11.09 26.75 -0.81
N LEU A 137 -11.86 27.04 -1.86
CA LEU A 137 -11.75 26.32 -3.14
C LEU A 137 -10.33 26.46 -3.73
N GLN A 138 -9.74 27.66 -3.70
CA GLN A 138 -8.39 27.89 -4.20
C GLN A 138 -7.31 27.04 -3.52
N THR A 139 -7.50 26.67 -2.25
CA THR A 139 -6.57 25.80 -1.52
C THR A 139 -6.60 24.38 -2.06
N VAL A 140 -7.82 23.88 -2.33
CA VAL A 140 -7.99 22.52 -2.93
C VAL A 140 -7.49 22.51 -4.38
N GLU A 141 -7.78 23.54 -5.16
CA GLU A 141 -7.27 23.68 -6.53
C GLU A 141 -5.73 23.73 -6.57
N ARG A 142 -5.08 24.34 -5.57
CA ARG A 142 -3.61 24.32 -5.46
C ARG A 142 -3.08 22.91 -5.15
N LEU A 143 -3.76 22.12 -4.30
CA LEU A 143 -3.39 20.71 -4.07
C LEU A 143 -3.55 19.88 -5.35
N VAL A 144 -4.61 20.12 -6.13
CA VAL A 144 -4.80 19.51 -7.46
C VAL A 144 -3.66 19.90 -8.40
N ALA A 145 -3.26 21.18 -8.40
CA ALA A 145 -2.13 21.63 -9.20
C ALA A 145 -0.80 20.98 -8.77
N PHE A 146 -0.57 20.77 -7.48
CA PHE A 146 0.59 20.03 -6.99
C PHE A 146 0.59 18.58 -7.52
N TYR A 147 -0.54 17.89 -7.41
CA TYR A 147 -0.69 16.52 -7.91
C TYR A 147 -0.41 16.42 -9.42
N ASN A 148 -1.02 17.31 -10.22
CA ASN A 148 -0.96 17.27 -11.68
C ASN A 148 0.41 17.65 -12.25
N ASN A 149 1.19 18.43 -11.51
CA ASN A 149 2.53 18.85 -11.92
C ASN A 149 3.66 18.09 -11.21
N ASP A 150 3.34 16.97 -10.52
CA ASP A 150 4.29 16.18 -9.74
C ASP A 150 5.13 17.02 -8.77
N VAL A 151 4.53 18.08 -8.20
CA VAL A 151 5.11 18.88 -7.11
C VAL A 151 4.83 18.12 -5.81
N LEU A 152 5.78 17.29 -5.39
CA LEU A 152 5.60 16.36 -4.28
C LEU A 152 6.27 16.88 -3.00
N PRO A 153 5.52 17.30 -1.97
CA PRO A 153 6.08 17.78 -0.70
C PRO A 153 6.99 16.75 -0.05
N VAL A 154 8.11 17.21 0.55
CA VAL A 154 9.00 16.36 1.33
C VAL A 154 8.35 16.10 2.68
N ILE A 155 8.09 14.83 2.96
CA ILE A 155 7.42 14.34 4.18
C ILE A 155 8.33 13.29 4.81
N TYR A 156 8.27 13.16 6.14
CA TYR A 156 9.10 12.22 6.89
C TYR A 156 8.28 11.13 7.56
N THR A 157 8.88 9.97 7.75
CA THR A 157 8.20 8.76 8.25
C THR A 157 7.89 8.79 9.75
N GLN A 158 8.51 9.66 10.53
CA GLN A 158 8.34 9.76 11.98
C GLN A 158 7.74 11.12 12.35
N GLY A 159 6.76 11.12 13.27
CA GLY A 159 6.14 12.34 13.79
C GLY A 159 4.64 12.25 14.06
N SER A 160 3.94 11.20 13.59
CA SER A 160 2.52 11.00 13.86
C SER A 160 2.30 9.97 14.97
N LEU A 161 1.45 10.31 15.94
CA LEU A 161 0.89 9.38 16.94
C LEU A 161 -0.44 8.78 16.47
N GLY A 162 -1.03 9.29 15.38
CA GLY A 162 -2.39 8.97 14.99
C GLY A 162 -3.44 9.41 16.03
N ALA A 163 -3.14 10.46 16.79
CA ALA A 163 -4.00 11.04 17.83
C ALA A 163 -5.12 11.87 17.21
N SER A 164 -4.73 13.03 16.62
CA SER A 164 -5.64 13.89 15.83
C SER A 164 -5.47 13.59 14.33
N GLY A 165 -5.28 12.33 13.98
CA GLY A 165 -4.83 11.88 12.67
C GLY A 165 -3.32 12.09 12.51
N ASP A 166 -2.89 12.30 11.28
CA ASP A 166 -1.49 12.34 10.85
C ASP A 166 -0.93 13.77 10.83
N LEU A 167 -0.95 14.49 11.99
CA LEU A 167 -0.68 15.92 12.05
C LEU A 167 0.64 16.34 11.40
N ALA A 168 1.76 15.78 11.83
CA ALA A 168 3.07 16.18 11.33
C ALA A 168 3.27 15.85 9.84
N PRO A 169 2.96 14.64 9.34
CA PRO A 169 3.01 14.36 7.90
C PRO A 169 2.13 15.28 7.06
N LEU A 170 0.90 15.56 7.50
CA LEU A 170 -0.02 16.43 6.77
C LEU A 170 0.37 17.91 6.88
N ALA A 171 1.06 18.32 7.96
CA ALA A 171 1.67 19.65 8.04
C ALA A 171 2.77 19.81 6.99
N HIS A 172 3.68 18.83 6.87
CA HIS A 172 4.69 18.83 5.80
C HIS A 172 4.06 18.81 4.40
N LEU A 173 2.98 18.04 4.19
CA LEU A 173 2.23 18.07 2.93
C LEU A 173 1.73 19.48 2.59
N SER A 174 1.39 20.28 3.60
CA SER A 174 0.73 21.58 3.47
C SER A 174 1.71 22.77 3.44
N LEU A 175 2.97 22.62 3.90
CA LEU A 175 3.96 23.69 3.89
C LEU A 175 4.11 24.38 2.54
N PRO A 176 4.18 23.66 1.40
CA PRO A 176 4.35 24.28 0.10
C PRO A 176 3.20 25.22 -0.31
N LEU A 177 1.99 25.05 0.25
CA LEU A 177 0.89 26.01 0.05
C LEU A 177 1.26 27.42 0.52
N LEU A 178 2.09 27.51 1.57
CA LEU A 178 2.59 28.75 2.16
C LEU A 178 3.88 29.26 1.49
N GLY A 179 4.39 28.54 0.48
CA GLY A 179 5.70 28.82 -0.13
C GLY A 179 6.90 28.39 0.73
N GLU A 180 6.66 27.58 1.77
CA GLU A 180 7.65 27.10 2.73
C GLU A 180 7.96 25.60 2.53
N GLY A 181 9.04 25.10 3.15
CA GLY A 181 9.44 23.70 3.06
C GLY A 181 10.05 23.33 1.71
N GLU A 182 10.23 22.03 1.50
CA GLU A 182 10.87 21.47 0.31
C GLU A 182 9.89 20.58 -0.45
N VAL A 183 10.10 20.46 -1.76
CA VAL A 183 9.36 19.56 -2.64
C VAL A 183 10.31 18.83 -3.59
N TYR A 184 9.91 17.66 -4.07
CA TYR A 184 10.48 17.08 -5.27
C TYR A 184 9.72 17.61 -6.49
N PHE A 185 10.48 18.07 -7.48
CA PHE A 185 9.98 18.49 -8.78
C PHE A 185 10.97 18.04 -9.85
N GLU A 186 10.50 17.37 -10.88
CA GLU A 186 11.36 16.75 -11.92
C GLU A 186 12.50 15.89 -11.33
N GLY A 187 12.23 15.19 -10.22
CA GLY A 187 13.19 14.33 -9.53
C GLY A 187 14.25 15.08 -8.69
N ILE A 188 14.18 16.41 -8.62
CA ILE A 188 15.12 17.24 -7.86
C ILE A 188 14.43 17.82 -6.63
N LYS A 189 15.09 17.76 -5.47
CA LYS A 189 14.62 18.39 -4.25
C LYS A 189 14.94 19.88 -4.28
N VAL A 190 13.91 20.73 -4.17
CA VAL A 190 14.01 22.19 -4.19
C VAL A 190 13.15 22.82 -3.10
N HIS A 191 13.48 24.03 -2.69
CA HIS A 191 12.63 24.81 -1.78
C HIS A 191 11.35 25.24 -2.51
N SER A 192 10.20 25.24 -1.83
CA SER A 192 8.89 25.53 -2.41
C SER A 192 8.80 26.91 -3.07
N SER A 193 9.56 27.91 -2.57
CA SER A 193 9.62 29.24 -3.19
C SER A 193 10.13 29.23 -4.65
N VAL A 194 10.91 28.21 -5.04
CA VAL A 194 11.37 28.03 -6.43
C VAL A 194 10.18 27.64 -7.30
N ILE A 195 9.34 26.71 -6.81
CA ILE A 195 8.13 26.25 -7.50
C ILE A 195 7.09 27.37 -7.61
N MET A 196 6.92 28.15 -6.54
CA MET A 196 6.03 29.33 -6.58
C MET A 196 6.43 30.29 -7.71
N LYS A 197 7.72 30.57 -7.88
CA LYS A 197 8.22 31.40 -8.98
C LYS A 197 8.06 30.74 -10.34
N HIS A 198 8.34 29.42 -10.44
CA HIS A 198 8.27 28.68 -11.70
C HIS A 198 6.86 28.70 -12.30
N PHE A 199 5.84 28.49 -11.48
CA PHE A 199 4.43 28.46 -11.91
C PHE A 199 3.74 29.82 -11.76
N ASN A 200 4.44 30.85 -11.30
CA ASN A 200 3.86 32.16 -10.96
C ASN A 200 2.68 32.02 -9.97
N TRP A 201 2.88 31.20 -8.93
CA TRP A 201 1.90 30.99 -7.88
C TRP A 201 2.20 31.89 -6.68
N GLU A 202 1.17 32.53 -6.13
CA GLU A 202 1.27 33.22 -4.85
C GLU A 202 1.02 32.23 -3.70
N PRO A 203 1.70 32.42 -2.54
CA PRO A 203 1.38 31.64 -1.34
C PRO A 203 -0.10 31.78 -0.96
N ILE A 204 -0.70 30.68 -0.52
CA ILE A 204 -2.09 30.67 -0.05
C ILE A 204 -2.16 31.36 1.33
N VAL A 205 -3.06 32.32 1.47
CA VAL A 205 -3.39 32.94 2.76
C VAL A 205 -4.51 32.12 3.40
N LEU A 206 -4.15 31.26 4.36
CA LEU A 206 -5.11 30.39 5.04
C LEU A 206 -6.12 31.20 5.86
N GLN A 207 -7.38 30.86 5.72
CA GLN A 207 -8.49 31.42 6.49
C GLN A 207 -8.82 30.55 7.71
N SER A 208 -9.75 31.02 8.55
CA SER A 208 -10.19 30.29 9.74
C SER A 208 -10.53 28.83 9.43
N LYS A 209 -10.14 27.88 10.28
CA LYS A 209 -10.36 26.43 10.16
C LYS A 209 -9.44 25.73 9.14
N GLU A 210 -8.83 26.40 8.15
CA GLU A 210 -8.09 25.73 7.07
C GLU A 210 -6.86 24.95 7.56
N GLY A 211 -6.17 25.45 8.60
CA GLY A 211 -5.07 24.71 9.20
C GLY A 211 -5.52 23.32 9.68
N LEU A 212 -6.64 23.23 10.41
CA LEU A 212 -7.17 21.90 10.81
C LEU A 212 -7.72 21.10 9.64
N ALA A 213 -8.35 21.72 8.64
CA ALA A 213 -8.81 21.02 7.45
C ALA A 213 -7.64 20.34 6.71
N LEU A 214 -6.47 20.97 6.70
CA LEU A 214 -5.27 20.45 6.08
C LEU A 214 -4.56 19.38 6.94
N LEU A 215 -4.39 19.63 8.23
CA LEU A 215 -3.55 18.85 9.12
C LEU A 215 -4.27 17.66 9.78
N ASN A 216 -5.55 17.80 10.14
CA ASN A 216 -6.32 16.68 10.65
C ASN A 216 -6.61 15.68 9.54
N GLY A 217 -6.72 14.41 9.93
CA GLY A 217 -7.10 13.34 9.03
C GLY A 217 -6.07 12.21 8.98
N THR A 218 -6.42 11.17 8.25
CA THR A 218 -5.74 9.88 8.26
C THR A 218 -5.03 9.59 6.93
N GLN A 219 -4.76 10.62 6.11
CA GLN A 219 -4.31 10.43 4.73
C GLN A 219 -2.90 9.85 4.62
N PHE A 220 -2.04 10.01 5.62
CA PHE A 220 -0.75 9.32 5.66
C PHE A 220 -0.96 7.81 5.83
N MET A 221 -1.66 7.38 6.87
CA MET A 221 -1.98 5.97 7.10
C MET A 221 -2.76 5.37 5.92
N SER A 222 -3.74 6.12 5.38
CA SER A 222 -4.56 5.69 4.25
C SER A 222 -3.76 5.50 2.97
N ALA A 223 -2.80 6.39 2.69
CA ALA A 223 -1.94 6.29 1.52
C ALA A 223 -1.02 5.06 1.57
N TYR A 224 -0.41 4.79 2.72
CA TYR A 224 0.38 3.57 2.92
C TYR A 224 -0.47 2.31 2.73
N GLY A 225 -1.62 2.24 3.39
CA GLY A 225 -2.48 1.06 3.31
C GLY A 225 -3.06 0.85 1.91
N ALA A 226 -3.48 1.90 1.21
CA ALA A 226 -3.92 1.82 -0.17
C ALA A 226 -2.80 1.32 -1.10
N HIS A 227 -1.58 1.84 -0.96
CA HIS A 227 -0.42 1.38 -1.73
C HIS A 227 -0.13 -0.10 -1.51
N ILE A 228 -0.12 -0.56 -0.25
CA ILE A 228 0.12 -1.96 0.08
C ILE A 228 -1.01 -2.84 -0.50
N LEU A 229 -2.28 -2.41 -0.39
CA LEU A 229 -3.43 -3.16 -0.91
C LEU A 229 -3.41 -3.30 -2.44
N MET A 230 -2.94 -2.28 -3.18
CA MET A 230 -2.74 -2.39 -4.63
C MET A 230 -1.71 -3.48 -4.99
N LYS A 231 -0.70 -3.72 -4.15
CA LYS A 231 0.31 -4.78 -4.35
C LYS A 231 -0.17 -6.15 -3.86
N VAL A 232 -0.90 -6.21 -2.75
CA VAL A 232 -1.28 -7.43 -2.05
C VAL A 232 -2.05 -8.41 -2.94
N ASN A 233 -3.00 -7.95 -3.75
CA ASN A 233 -3.78 -8.80 -4.63
C ASN A 233 -2.86 -9.57 -5.59
N LYS A 234 -1.96 -8.86 -6.26
CA LYS A 234 -0.98 -9.41 -7.19
C LYS A 234 -0.04 -10.40 -6.50
N PHE A 235 0.57 -9.99 -5.38
CA PHE A 235 1.54 -10.83 -4.69
C PHE A 235 0.91 -12.02 -3.98
N SER A 236 -0.36 -11.94 -3.57
CA SER A 236 -1.14 -13.08 -3.08
C SER A 236 -1.37 -14.13 -4.18
N TYR A 237 -1.64 -13.69 -5.42
CA TYR A 237 -1.73 -14.60 -6.58
C TYR A 237 -0.37 -15.23 -6.92
N LEU A 238 0.68 -14.42 -6.99
CA LEU A 238 2.05 -14.89 -7.26
C LEU A 238 2.54 -15.86 -6.17
N ALA A 239 2.17 -15.64 -4.91
CA ALA A 239 2.49 -16.56 -3.82
C ALA A 239 1.86 -17.96 -4.05
N ASP A 240 0.62 -18.02 -4.53
CA ASP A 240 -0.02 -19.29 -4.88
C ASP A 240 0.70 -19.97 -6.06
N LEU A 241 1.05 -19.21 -7.11
CA LEU A 241 1.77 -19.73 -8.27
C LEU A 241 3.17 -20.24 -7.89
N ILE A 242 3.93 -19.46 -7.15
CA ILE A 242 5.28 -19.83 -6.72
C ILE A 242 5.24 -21.06 -5.80
N ALA A 243 4.27 -21.10 -4.88
CA ALA A 243 4.07 -22.27 -4.03
C ALA A 243 3.70 -23.53 -4.84
N THR A 244 2.97 -23.37 -5.95
CA THR A 244 2.64 -24.47 -6.86
C THR A 244 3.88 -24.99 -7.60
N ILE A 245 4.73 -24.09 -8.09
CA ILE A 245 6.01 -24.45 -8.70
C ILE A 245 6.91 -25.16 -7.67
N SER A 246 6.93 -24.67 -6.43
CA SER A 246 7.65 -25.29 -5.32
C SER A 246 7.12 -26.70 -5.01
N LEU A 247 5.80 -26.90 -5.04
CA LEU A 247 5.14 -28.20 -4.81
C LEU A 247 5.59 -29.22 -5.86
N GLU A 248 5.59 -28.86 -7.14
CA GLU A 248 6.09 -29.72 -8.22
C GLU A 248 7.59 -29.98 -8.10
N GLY A 249 8.37 -28.91 -7.88
CA GLY A 249 9.81 -29.02 -7.65
C GLY A 249 10.16 -29.97 -6.51
N PHE A 250 9.37 -29.99 -5.44
CA PHE A 250 9.53 -30.88 -4.29
C PHE A 250 8.96 -32.29 -4.49
N ASP A 251 8.32 -32.58 -5.64
CA ASP A 251 7.56 -33.81 -5.86
C ASP A 251 6.44 -34.01 -4.83
N GLY A 252 5.67 -32.93 -4.62
CA GLY A 252 4.57 -32.92 -3.66
C GLY A 252 3.29 -33.56 -4.19
N ARG A 253 2.27 -33.62 -3.32
CA ARG A 253 0.98 -34.29 -3.55
C ARG A 253 -0.13 -33.28 -3.81
N ILE A 254 -1.06 -33.63 -4.72
CA ILE A 254 -2.23 -32.83 -5.09
C ILE A 254 -3.42 -32.98 -4.14
N GLU A 255 -3.51 -34.11 -3.41
CA GLU A 255 -4.68 -34.42 -2.59
C GLU A 255 -5.04 -33.38 -1.52
N PRO A 256 -4.09 -32.62 -0.92
CA PRO A 256 -4.42 -31.50 0.00
C PRO A 256 -5.27 -30.40 -0.62
N PHE A 257 -5.34 -30.32 -1.95
CA PHE A 257 -6.08 -29.30 -2.70
C PHE A 257 -7.44 -29.81 -3.23
N HIS A 258 -7.86 -31.03 -2.81
CA HIS A 258 -9.12 -31.64 -3.24
C HIS A 258 -10.32 -30.87 -2.64
N GLU A 259 -11.33 -30.56 -3.45
CA GLU A 259 -12.49 -29.75 -3.07
C GLU A 259 -13.27 -30.27 -1.86
N LEU A 260 -13.36 -31.62 -1.67
CA LEU A 260 -14.05 -32.18 -0.52
C LEU A 260 -13.45 -31.77 0.82
N ILE A 261 -12.12 -31.57 0.88
CA ILE A 261 -11.45 -31.07 2.09
C ILE A 261 -11.90 -29.65 2.42
N HIS A 262 -12.04 -28.81 1.39
CA HIS A 262 -12.39 -27.39 1.54
C HIS A 262 -13.90 -27.20 1.70
N PHE A 263 -14.71 -28.11 1.17
CA PHE A 263 -16.16 -28.11 1.38
C PHE A 263 -16.55 -28.31 2.85
N ILE A 264 -15.85 -29.18 3.60
CA ILE A 264 -16.14 -29.41 5.03
C ILE A 264 -15.50 -28.36 5.97
N ARG A 265 -14.67 -27.45 5.42
CA ARG A 265 -14.08 -26.31 6.15
C ARG A 265 -14.04 -25.06 5.24
N PRO A 266 -15.20 -24.39 5.02
CA PRO A 266 -15.41 -23.50 3.91
C PRO A 266 -14.93 -22.05 4.18
N HIS A 267 -13.66 -21.84 4.53
CA HIS A 267 -13.04 -20.52 4.52
C HIS A 267 -12.83 -20.07 3.09
N LYS A 268 -13.26 -18.84 2.75
CA LYS A 268 -13.23 -18.32 1.38
C LYS A 268 -11.82 -18.35 0.78
N GLY A 269 -10.85 -17.78 1.47
CA GLY A 269 -9.46 -17.72 1.00
C GLY A 269 -8.84 -19.12 0.83
N GLN A 270 -9.19 -20.08 1.71
CA GLN A 270 -8.75 -21.48 1.59
C GLN A 270 -9.27 -22.13 0.30
N ILE A 271 -10.55 -21.92 -0.03
CA ILE A 271 -11.17 -22.44 -1.25
C ILE A 271 -10.51 -21.83 -2.49
N VAL A 272 -10.34 -20.50 -2.51
CA VAL A 272 -9.69 -19.78 -3.61
C VAL A 272 -8.27 -20.28 -3.85
N THR A 273 -7.48 -20.43 -2.79
CA THR A 273 -6.10 -20.93 -2.90
C THR A 273 -6.06 -22.36 -3.46
N ALA A 274 -6.89 -23.26 -2.96
CA ALA A 274 -6.93 -24.64 -3.44
C ALA A 274 -7.35 -24.72 -4.91
N SER A 275 -8.35 -23.94 -5.32
CA SER A 275 -8.81 -23.88 -6.71
C SER A 275 -7.71 -23.35 -7.64
N ARG A 276 -7.00 -22.28 -7.25
CA ARG A 276 -5.90 -21.72 -8.04
C ARG A 276 -4.77 -22.72 -8.23
N VAL A 277 -4.33 -23.38 -7.16
CA VAL A 277 -3.27 -24.39 -7.25
C VAL A 277 -3.66 -25.52 -8.19
N LYS A 278 -4.89 -26.03 -8.10
CA LYS A 278 -5.39 -27.04 -9.05
C LYS A 278 -5.40 -26.55 -10.49
N GLY A 279 -5.87 -25.31 -10.71
CA GLY A 279 -5.87 -24.71 -12.05
C GLY A 279 -4.47 -24.54 -12.63
N PHE A 280 -3.49 -24.12 -11.82
CA PHE A 280 -2.09 -24.02 -12.26
C PHE A 280 -1.48 -25.38 -12.65
N LEU A 281 -1.93 -26.47 -12.03
CA LEU A 281 -1.40 -27.82 -12.24
C LEU A 281 -2.11 -28.62 -13.34
N GLU A 282 -3.14 -28.06 -13.98
CA GLU A 282 -3.91 -28.77 -15.00
C GLU A 282 -3.02 -29.19 -16.18
N GLY A 283 -2.93 -30.51 -16.43
CA GLY A 283 -2.08 -31.09 -17.47
C GLY A 283 -0.61 -31.31 -17.10
N SER A 284 -0.23 -31.15 -15.83
CA SER A 284 1.14 -31.40 -15.38
C SER A 284 1.49 -32.88 -15.29
N GLU A 285 2.50 -33.32 -16.04
CA GLU A 285 3.05 -34.68 -15.94
C GLU A 285 3.75 -34.93 -14.58
N ILE A 286 4.33 -33.86 -13.98
CA ILE A 286 5.06 -33.95 -12.71
C ILE A 286 4.10 -34.28 -11.57
N ILE A 287 2.91 -33.66 -11.54
CA ILE A 287 1.97 -33.86 -10.45
C ILE A 287 1.22 -35.20 -10.60
N GLU A 288 1.03 -35.69 -11.82
CA GLU A 288 0.30 -36.93 -12.11
C GLU A 288 1.11 -38.21 -11.88
N GLN A 289 2.45 -38.10 -11.76
CA GLN A 289 3.28 -39.26 -11.49
C GLN A 289 2.94 -39.93 -10.15
N GLU A 290 3.18 -41.24 -10.05
CA GLU A 290 3.02 -41.99 -8.79
C GLU A 290 3.93 -41.42 -7.70
N LYS A 291 3.37 -41.12 -6.53
CA LYS A 291 4.07 -40.53 -5.40
C LYS A 291 4.51 -41.56 -4.39
N ILE A 292 5.81 -41.65 -4.14
CA ILE A 292 6.41 -42.59 -3.17
C ILE A 292 6.08 -42.18 -1.73
N HIS A 293 6.02 -40.90 -1.44
CA HIS A 293 5.82 -40.37 -0.11
C HIS A 293 4.34 -40.24 0.25
N VAL A 294 3.95 -40.67 1.44
CA VAL A 294 2.55 -40.69 1.89
C VAL A 294 2.02 -39.30 2.17
N GLN A 295 2.87 -38.39 2.69
CA GLN A 295 2.49 -37.03 3.06
C GLN A 295 3.64 -36.05 2.80
N ASP A 296 3.26 -34.76 2.58
CA ASP A 296 4.19 -33.66 2.47
C ASP A 296 4.36 -32.93 3.80
N PRO A 297 5.47 -32.20 3.98
CA PRO A 297 5.61 -31.21 5.06
C PRO A 297 4.46 -30.19 5.02
N TYR A 298 4.15 -29.57 6.17
CA TYR A 298 3.05 -28.62 6.30
C TYR A 298 3.19 -27.39 5.40
N SER A 299 4.41 -26.96 5.08
CA SER A 299 4.66 -25.84 4.17
C SER A 299 4.14 -26.07 2.74
N PHE A 300 3.93 -27.33 2.34
CA PHE A 300 3.25 -27.73 1.09
C PHE A 300 1.80 -28.13 1.34
N ARG A 301 1.57 -29.05 2.28
CA ARG A 301 0.24 -29.60 2.53
C ARG A 301 -0.77 -28.59 3.05
N CYS A 302 -0.32 -27.56 3.77
CA CYS A 302 -1.17 -26.54 4.37
C CYS A 302 -1.17 -25.21 3.60
N ILE A 303 -0.72 -25.17 2.34
CA ILE A 303 -0.80 -24.00 1.48
C ILE A 303 -2.22 -23.41 1.49
N PRO A 304 -3.31 -24.18 1.24
CA PRO A 304 -4.65 -23.59 1.21
C PRO A 304 -5.06 -22.93 2.52
N GLN A 305 -4.70 -23.52 3.66
CA GLN A 305 -5.07 -23.02 4.98
C GLN A 305 -4.32 -21.72 5.34
N VAL A 306 -3.02 -21.65 5.06
CA VAL A 306 -2.18 -20.51 5.45
C VAL A 306 -2.35 -19.34 4.47
N HIS A 307 -2.20 -19.58 3.16
CA HIS A 307 -2.43 -18.55 2.16
C HIS A 307 -3.87 -18.03 2.20
N GLY A 308 -4.84 -18.95 2.42
CA GLY A 308 -6.24 -18.60 2.55
C GLY A 308 -6.54 -17.70 3.73
N ALA A 309 -5.97 -17.98 4.90
CA ALA A 309 -6.13 -17.14 6.08
C ALA A 309 -5.60 -15.71 5.84
N SER A 310 -4.46 -15.58 5.14
CA SER A 310 -3.92 -14.26 4.75
C SER A 310 -4.87 -13.53 3.80
N LYS A 311 -5.47 -14.22 2.81
CA LYS A 311 -6.46 -13.63 1.89
C LYS A 311 -7.71 -13.11 2.62
N ASP A 312 -8.25 -13.89 3.56
CA ASP A 312 -9.41 -13.50 4.36
C ASP A 312 -9.09 -12.26 5.22
N ALA A 313 -7.86 -12.15 5.74
CA ALA A 313 -7.39 -10.96 6.45
C ALA A 313 -7.27 -9.75 5.50
N PHE A 314 -6.74 -9.92 4.29
CA PHE A 314 -6.66 -8.85 3.30
C PHE A 314 -8.05 -8.36 2.87
N ASP A 315 -9.04 -9.24 2.73
CA ASP A 315 -10.42 -8.88 2.43
C ASP A 315 -11.04 -7.99 3.54
N TYR A 316 -10.73 -8.27 4.81
CA TYR A 316 -11.12 -7.40 5.93
C TYR A 316 -10.46 -6.02 5.84
N VAL A 317 -9.15 -5.99 5.65
CA VAL A 317 -8.38 -4.74 5.53
C VAL A 317 -8.88 -3.88 4.37
N LYS A 318 -9.12 -4.50 3.20
CA LYS A 318 -9.67 -3.83 2.01
C LYS A 318 -10.98 -3.11 2.30
N LYS A 319 -11.88 -3.74 3.09
CA LYS A 319 -13.16 -3.11 3.49
C LYS A 319 -12.95 -1.89 4.36
N VAL A 320 -12.03 -1.94 5.32
CA VAL A 320 -11.72 -0.80 6.20
C VAL A 320 -11.16 0.37 5.37
N PHE A 321 -10.17 0.11 4.52
CA PHE A 321 -9.55 1.16 3.70
C PHE A 321 -10.52 1.74 2.66
N LYS A 322 -11.40 0.92 2.05
CA LYS A 322 -12.45 1.41 1.15
C LYS A 322 -13.37 2.41 1.85
N THR A 323 -13.71 2.18 3.12
CA THR A 323 -14.50 3.14 3.90
C THR A 323 -13.70 4.41 4.16
N GLU A 324 -12.46 4.28 4.62
CA GLU A 324 -11.65 5.42 5.05
C GLU A 324 -11.31 6.39 3.91
N ILE A 325 -10.91 5.89 2.73
CA ILE A 325 -10.57 6.75 1.58
C ILE A 325 -11.77 7.54 1.04
N ASN A 326 -12.98 7.19 1.46
CA ASN A 326 -14.24 7.87 1.15
C ASN A 326 -14.82 8.64 2.34
N SER A 327 -14.00 8.96 3.34
CA SER A 327 -14.46 9.58 4.57
C SER A 327 -13.92 11.00 4.73
N VAL A 328 -14.65 11.81 5.50
CA VAL A 328 -14.19 13.11 5.99
C VAL A 328 -13.58 12.88 7.37
N THR A 329 -12.27 13.04 7.45
CA THR A 329 -11.47 12.66 8.63
C THR A 329 -10.81 13.84 9.34
N ASP A 330 -11.24 15.08 9.04
CA ASP A 330 -10.85 16.27 9.80
C ASP A 330 -11.86 16.61 10.91
N ASN A 331 -11.57 17.67 11.67
CA ASN A 331 -12.41 18.15 12.78
C ASN A 331 -12.18 19.67 13.01
N PRO A 332 -13.23 20.42 13.38
CA PRO A 332 -14.65 20.07 13.43
C PRO A 332 -15.28 19.96 12.04
N ASN A 333 -16.37 19.22 11.93
CA ASN A 333 -17.10 19.07 10.68
C ASN A 333 -18.28 20.05 10.59
N ILE A 334 -18.57 20.49 9.37
CA ILE A 334 -19.61 21.48 9.06
C ILE A 334 -20.76 20.80 8.34
N PHE A 335 -21.98 21.01 8.84
CA PHE A 335 -23.24 20.47 8.32
C PHE A 335 -24.18 21.62 7.98
N ILE A 336 -24.21 22.02 6.70
CA ILE A 336 -24.95 23.21 6.23
C ILE A 336 -26.44 23.05 6.46
N GLU A 337 -27.00 21.88 6.07
CA GLU A 337 -28.44 21.60 6.11
C GLU A 337 -29.02 21.65 7.53
N SER A 338 -28.22 21.32 8.53
CA SER A 338 -28.62 21.34 9.94
C SER A 338 -28.16 22.59 10.69
N ASP A 339 -27.49 23.53 10.00
CA ASP A 339 -26.90 24.74 10.58
C ASP A 339 -25.93 24.45 11.75
N GLN A 340 -25.14 23.36 11.66
CA GLN A 340 -24.29 22.88 12.76
C GLN A 340 -22.81 22.84 12.38
N ILE A 341 -21.96 23.10 13.38
CA ILE A 341 -20.53 22.81 13.38
C ILE A 341 -20.28 21.91 14.58
N ILE A 342 -19.84 20.68 14.33
CA ILE A 342 -19.74 19.65 15.35
C ILE A 342 -18.29 19.19 15.49
N SER A 343 -17.77 19.21 16.73
CA SER A 343 -16.48 18.62 17.06
C SER A 343 -16.67 17.15 17.45
N GLY A 344 -15.92 16.26 16.80
CA GLY A 344 -15.97 14.81 17.02
C GLY A 344 -14.55 14.22 16.97
N GLY A 345 -14.44 12.93 16.69
CA GLY A 345 -13.20 12.16 16.69
C GLY A 345 -12.89 11.44 15.37
N ASN A 346 -13.44 11.90 14.24
CA ASN A 346 -13.26 11.25 12.93
C ASN A 346 -11.80 11.19 12.45
N PHE A 347 -10.93 11.96 13.05
CA PHE A 347 -9.48 11.93 12.81
C PHE A 347 -8.78 10.73 13.48
N HIS A 348 -9.44 10.01 14.41
CA HIS A 348 -8.77 8.97 15.19
C HIS A 348 -8.47 7.74 14.31
N GLY A 349 -7.18 7.44 14.15
CA GLY A 349 -6.69 6.41 13.23
C GLY A 349 -6.90 4.95 13.68
N GLN A 350 -7.63 4.66 14.76
CA GLN A 350 -7.75 3.31 15.32
C GLN A 350 -8.25 2.25 14.33
N PRO A 351 -9.26 2.51 13.46
CA PRO A 351 -9.67 1.53 12.46
C PRO A 351 -8.54 1.13 11.53
N LEU A 352 -7.73 2.11 11.09
CA LEU A 352 -6.58 1.87 10.22
C LEU A 352 -5.44 1.18 10.96
N ALA A 353 -5.17 1.56 12.21
CA ALA A 353 -4.11 0.96 13.01
C ALA A 353 -4.31 -0.55 13.18
N LEU A 354 -5.52 -0.98 13.54
CA LEU A 354 -5.88 -2.41 13.62
C LEU A 354 -5.75 -3.10 12.27
N ALA A 355 -6.27 -2.49 11.20
CA ALA A 355 -6.23 -3.06 9.86
C ALA A 355 -4.78 -3.22 9.35
N LEU A 356 -3.90 -2.25 9.62
CA LEU A 356 -2.47 -2.29 9.25
C LEU A 356 -1.70 -3.37 10.02
N ASP A 357 -2.00 -3.55 11.31
CA ASP A 357 -1.42 -4.65 12.08
C ASP A 357 -1.89 -6.02 11.57
N PHE A 358 -3.18 -6.19 11.27
CA PHE A 358 -3.67 -7.43 10.63
C PHE A 358 -3.01 -7.68 9.29
N MET A 359 -2.81 -6.64 8.48
CA MET A 359 -2.11 -6.73 7.19
C MET A 359 -0.66 -7.19 7.39
N ALA A 360 0.08 -6.56 8.31
CA ALA A 360 1.47 -6.91 8.58
C ALA A 360 1.61 -8.36 9.08
N ILE A 361 0.72 -8.83 9.95
CA ILE A 361 0.68 -10.21 10.43
C ILE A 361 0.40 -11.18 9.30
N ALA A 362 -0.63 -10.92 8.47
CA ALA A 362 -1.00 -11.79 7.36
C ALA A 362 0.10 -11.89 6.29
N LEU A 363 0.76 -10.77 5.98
CA LEU A 363 1.93 -10.75 5.09
C LEU A 363 3.11 -11.53 5.70
N ALA A 364 3.42 -11.32 6.99
CA ALA A 364 4.51 -12.03 7.66
C ALA A 364 4.31 -13.56 7.62
N GLU A 365 3.09 -14.06 7.80
CA GLU A 365 2.78 -15.49 7.71
C GLU A 365 2.91 -16.02 6.29
N LEU A 366 2.47 -15.24 5.28
CA LEU A 366 2.67 -15.59 3.87
C LEU A 366 4.17 -15.74 3.53
N GLY A 367 5.00 -14.85 4.03
CA GLY A 367 6.46 -14.94 3.89
C GLY A 367 7.09 -16.07 4.70
N SER A 368 6.57 -16.35 5.89
CA SER A 368 7.05 -17.43 6.76
C SER A 368 6.87 -18.81 6.12
N ILE A 369 5.69 -19.09 5.55
CA ILE A 369 5.45 -20.38 4.87
C ILE A 369 6.26 -20.48 3.57
N SER A 370 6.46 -19.40 2.84
CA SER A 370 7.32 -19.32 1.64
C SER A 370 8.76 -19.70 1.97
N GLU A 371 9.32 -19.11 3.01
CA GLU A 371 10.67 -19.41 3.48
C GLU A 371 10.81 -20.88 3.92
N ARG A 372 9.80 -21.48 4.56
CA ARG A 372 9.79 -22.91 4.88
C ARG A 372 9.84 -23.78 3.65
N ARG A 373 9.16 -23.44 2.56
CA ARG A 373 9.26 -24.17 1.28
C ARG A 373 10.64 -24.04 0.66
N THR A 374 11.22 -22.84 0.69
CA THR A 374 12.60 -22.61 0.23
C THR A 374 13.58 -23.53 0.96
N TYR A 375 13.47 -23.62 2.31
CA TYR A 375 14.28 -24.54 3.11
C TYR A 375 14.12 -26.02 2.67
N GLN A 376 12.89 -26.47 2.44
CA GLN A 376 12.63 -27.85 2.00
C GLN A 376 13.24 -28.15 0.62
N LEU A 377 13.16 -27.21 -0.32
CA LEU A 377 13.69 -27.38 -1.66
C LEU A 377 15.20 -27.60 -1.69
N ILE A 378 15.95 -26.91 -0.82
CA ILE A 378 17.43 -27.00 -0.77
C ILE A 378 17.95 -28.14 0.12
N SER A 379 17.08 -28.87 0.78
CA SER A 379 17.46 -29.84 1.83
C SER A 379 18.05 -31.15 1.33
N GLY A 380 18.09 -31.38 0.00
CA GLY A 380 18.52 -32.65 -0.59
C GLY A 380 17.49 -33.78 -0.46
N LEU A 381 16.24 -33.46 -0.11
CA LEU A 381 15.13 -34.41 -0.02
C LEU A 381 14.45 -34.58 -1.39
N ARG A 382 13.65 -35.66 -1.52
CA ARG A 382 12.84 -35.90 -2.71
C ARG A 382 13.66 -36.02 -4.01
N ASN A 383 14.84 -36.61 -3.95
CA ASN A 383 15.78 -36.75 -5.07
C ASN A 383 16.28 -35.41 -5.65
N LEU A 384 16.16 -34.32 -4.92
CA LEU A 384 16.82 -33.07 -5.28
C LEU A 384 18.28 -33.07 -4.79
N PRO A 385 19.24 -32.50 -5.55
CA PRO A 385 20.57 -32.29 -5.01
C PRO A 385 20.54 -31.26 -3.86
N ALA A 386 21.40 -31.47 -2.87
CA ALA A 386 21.54 -30.50 -1.77
C ALA A 386 21.87 -29.10 -2.35
N PHE A 387 21.19 -28.08 -1.86
CA PHE A 387 21.33 -26.68 -2.30
C PHE A 387 21.04 -26.46 -3.80
N LEU A 388 20.38 -27.39 -4.48
CA LEU A 388 19.95 -27.32 -5.87
C LEU A 388 21.09 -26.98 -6.84
N VAL A 389 22.25 -27.57 -6.62
CA VAL A 389 23.44 -27.33 -7.43
C VAL A 389 24.19 -28.64 -7.72
N ASP A 390 24.83 -28.68 -8.89
CA ASP A 390 25.72 -29.77 -9.24
C ASP A 390 27.09 -29.59 -8.54
N ASN A 391 27.78 -30.70 -8.24
CA ASN A 391 29.07 -30.71 -7.54
C ASN A 391 29.03 -29.95 -6.21
N PRO A 392 28.16 -30.33 -5.24
CA PRO A 392 28.09 -29.68 -3.94
C PRO A 392 29.44 -29.80 -3.20
N GLY A 393 29.88 -28.73 -2.57
CA GLY A 393 31.19 -28.61 -1.95
C GLY A 393 32.16 -27.76 -2.78
N LEU A 394 32.20 -27.95 -4.09
CA LEU A 394 32.81 -26.96 -5.01
C LEU A 394 31.89 -25.75 -5.18
N ASN A 395 30.59 -26.02 -5.33
CA ASN A 395 29.54 -25.00 -5.39
C ASN A 395 28.71 -25.02 -4.10
N SER A 396 28.31 -23.84 -3.64
CA SER A 396 27.39 -23.63 -2.51
C SER A 396 25.92 -23.56 -2.97
N GLY A 397 25.69 -23.24 -4.23
CA GLY A 397 24.37 -23.15 -4.85
C GLY A 397 23.43 -22.17 -4.13
N LEU A 398 22.21 -22.60 -3.84
CA LEU A 398 21.18 -21.77 -3.23
C LEU A 398 21.14 -21.84 -1.67
N MET A 399 22.24 -22.27 -1.03
CA MET A 399 22.35 -22.30 0.43
C MET A 399 22.13 -20.90 1.04
N ILE A 400 22.87 -19.89 0.61
CA ILE A 400 22.85 -18.56 1.21
C ILE A 400 21.61 -17.73 0.84
N PRO A 401 21.00 -17.83 -0.34
CA PRO A 401 19.68 -17.25 -0.57
C PRO A 401 18.61 -17.68 0.45
N GLN A 402 18.61 -18.95 0.89
CA GLN A 402 17.70 -19.37 1.97
C GLN A 402 18.03 -18.65 3.30
N TYR A 403 19.30 -18.44 3.63
CA TYR A 403 19.67 -17.66 4.83
C TYR A 403 19.15 -16.22 4.71
N THR A 404 19.23 -15.63 3.53
CA THR A 404 18.66 -14.30 3.26
C THR A 404 17.15 -14.29 3.48
N ALA A 405 16.41 -15.26 2.93
CA ALA A 405 14.97 -15.39 3.15
C ALA A 405 14.63 -15.59 4.64
N ALA A 406 15.39 -16.43 5.36
CA ALA A 406 15.20 -16.68 6.79
C ALA A 406 15.48 -15.42 7.64
N SER A 407 16.50 -14.64 7.28
CA SER A 407 16.80 -13.36 7.93
C SER A 407 15.66 -12.36 7.75
N ILE A 408 15.14 -12.23 6.53
CA ILE A 408 14.02 -11.35 6.21
C ILE A 408 12.73 -11.82 6.91
N ALA A 409 12.43 -13.13 6.93
CA ALA A 409 11.30 -13.69 7.67
C ALA A 409 11.39 -13.44 9.18
N SER A 410 12.61 -13.51 9.75
CA SER A 410 12.85 -13.13 11.15
C SER A 410 12.59 -11.64 11.42
N GLN A 411 13.02 -10.76 10.50
CA GLN A 411 12.74 -9.32 10.60
C GLN A 411 11.22 -9.05 10.55
N ASN A 412 10.47 -9.75 9.68
CA ASN A 412 9.03 -9.61 9.59
C ASN A 412 8.31 -9.92 10.90
N LYS A 413 8.79 -10.88 11.71
CA LYS A 413 8.22 -11.17 13.04
C LYS A 413 8.29 -9.96 13.98
N GLN A 414 9.37 -9.20 13.92
CA GLN A 414 9.54 -7.97 14.71
C GLN A 414 8.63 -6.86 14.15
N LEU A 415 8.60 -6.69 12.82
CA LEU A 415 7.76 -5.68 12.15
C LEU A 415 6.26 -5.95 12.31
N ALA A 416 5.84 -7.21 12.43
CA ALA A 416 4.45 -7.62 12.65
C ALA A 416 4.00 -7.49 14.11
N THR A 417 4.85 -7.04 15.04
CA THR A 417 4.42 -6.70 16.40
C THR A 417 3.40 -5.56 16.35
N PRO A 418 2.19 -5.71 16.94
CA PRO A 418 1.13 -4.71 16.81
C PRO A 418 1.52 -3.33 17.34
N SER A 419 1.26 -2.29 16.55
CA SER A 419 1.40 -0.88 16.96
C SER A 419 0.12 -0.33 17.58
N SER A 420 -1.03 -0.86 17.17
CA SER A 420 -2.36 -0.38 17.57
C SER A 420 -2.67 -0.53 19.07
N ILE A 421 -1.86 -1.31 19.79
CA ILE A 421 -2.00 -1.53 21.24
C ILE A 421 -1.07 -0.63 22.08
N ASP A 422 -0.25 0.21 21.45
CA ASP A 422 0.75 1.06 22.09
C ASP A 422 0.27 2.52 22.11
N SER A 423 -0.55 2.88 23.10
CA SER A 423 -1.08 4.22 23.27
C SER A 423 -0.24 5.04 24.24
N ILE A 424 0.14 6.26 23.83
CA ILE A 424 0.97 7.20 24.62
C ILE A 424 0.19 8.51 24.82
N VAL A 425 0.08 8.96 26.08
CA VAL A 425 -0.60 10.22 26.41
C VAL A 425 0.16 11.42 25.86
N SER A 426 -0.56 12.36 25.23
CA SER A 426 -0.01 13.61 24.68
C SER A 426 -0.92 14.82 24.96
N SER A 427 -0.50 16.02 24.53
CA SER A 427 -1.28 17.27 24.61
C SER A 427 -1.84 17.58 26.01
N ASN A 428 -0.99 17.47 27.07
CA ASN A 428 -1.39 17.65 28.47
C ASN A 428 -2.58 16.76 28.91
N GLY A 429 -2.67 15.55 28.40
CA GLY A 429 -3.73 14.60 28.69
C GLY A 429 -5.01 14.80 27.89
N GLN A 430 -5.08 15.78 26.99
CA GLN A 430 -6.23 15.94 26.08
C GLN A 430 -6.30 14.80 25.06
N GLU A 431 -5.17 14.28 24.65
CA GLU A 431 -5.01 13.12 23.76
C GLU A 431 -4.49 11.94 24.60
N ASP A 432 -5.37 11.40 25.44
CA ASP A 432 -5.06 10.35 26.42
C ASP A 432 -5.14 8.93 25.84
N HIS A 433 -5.69 8.79 24.64
CA HIS A 433 -5.70 7.56 23.84
C HIS A 433 -5.41 7.87 22.38
N VAL A 434 -4.36 7.23 21.81
CA VAL A 434 -3.89 7.44 20.45
C VAL A 434 -3.77 6.10 19.72
N SER A 435 -3.82 6.11 18.38
CA SER A 435 -3.88 4.88 17.58
C SER A 435 -2.52 4.26 17.27
N MET A 436 -1.45 5.04 17.23
CA MET A 436 -0.12 4.68 16.72
C MET A 436 -0.13 4.08 15.31
N GLY A 437 -1.18 4.37 14.53
CA GLY A 437 -1.39 3.78 13.21
C GLY A 437 -0.35 4.18 12.18
N ALA A 438 0.29 5.34 12.32
CA ALA A 438 1.39 5.76 11.45
C ALA A 438 2.61 4.80 11.56
N ASN A 439 2.92 4.33 12.78
CA ASN A 439 3.93 3.29 12.98
C ASN A 439 3.49 1.96 12.35
N GLY A 440 2.20 1.61 12.45
CA GLY A 440 1.63 0.44 11.75
C GLY A 440 1.81 0.54 10.24
N ALA A 441 1.56 1.73 9.67
CA ALA A 441 1.63 2.00 8.24
C ALA A 441 3.06 1.82 7.68
N THR A 442 4.04 2.46 8.29
CA THR A 442 5.45 2.36 7.86
C THR A 442 6.01 0.95 8.04
N LYS A 443 5.65 0.25 9.11
CA LYS A 443 6.03 -1.15 9.30
C LYS A 443 5.39 -2.09 8.28
N ALA A 444 4.10 -1.92 8.00
CA ALA A 444 3.38 -2.76 7.04
C ALA A 444 3.98 -2.65 5.62
N LEU A 445 4.41 -1.45 5.20
CA LEU A 445 5.10 -1.29 3.92
C LEU A 445 6.42 -2.06 3.90
N ARG A 446 7.23 -1.98 4.96
CA ARG A 446 8.48 -2.75 5.06
C ARG A 446 8.24 -4.26 5.00
N VAL A 447 7.16 -4.75 5.63
CA VAL A 447 6.78 -6.17 5.53
C VAL A 447 6.41 -6.51 4.08
N MET A 448 5.66 -5.66 3.36
CA MET A 448 5.32 -5.88 1.96
C MET A 448 6.57 -5.99 1.08
N ASP A 449 7.51 -5.05 1.21
CA ASP A 449 8.79 -5.09 0.48
C ASP A 449 9.61 -6.36 0.80
N ASN A 450 9.55 -6.82 2.02
CA ASN A 450 10.18 -8.06 2.45
C ASN A 450 9.52 -9.30 1.84
N ILE A 451 8.19 -9.31 1.68
CA ILE A 451 7.46 -10.40 1.01
C ILE A 451 7.87 -10.53 -0.45
N GLU A 452 8.02 -9.42 -1.16
CA GLU A 452 8.49 -9.44 -2.55
C GLU A 452 9.85 -10.17 -2.67
N ARG A 453 10.77 -9.89 -1.76
CA ARG A 453 12.10 -10.52 -1.73
C ARG A 453 12.04 -12.01 -1.34
N ILE A 454 11.23 -12.37 -0.34
CA ILE A 454 11.08 -13.77 0.07
C ILE A 454 10.48 -14.60 -1.06
N LEU A 455 9.43 -14.10 -1.71
CA LEU A 455 8.81 -14.78 -2.85
C LEU A 455 9.75 -14.87 -4.06
N ALA A 456 10.57 -13.83 -4.29
CA ALA A 456 11.60 -13.88 -5.32
C ALA A 456 12.63 -14.99 -5.05
N ILE A 457 13.09 -15.12 -3.82
CA ILE A 457 14.02 -16.20 -3.42
C ILE A 457 13.34 -17.58 -3.55
N GLU A 458 12.07 -17.71 -3.16
CA GLU A 458 11.33 -18.97 -3.36
C GLU A 458 11.23 -19.30 -4.85
N LEU A 459 10.89 -18.36 -5.73
CA LEU A 459 10.81 -18.59 -7.18
C LEU A 459 12.16 -19.03 -7.76
N MET A 460 13.26 -18.41 -7.35
CA MET A 460 14.60 -18.85 -7.75
C MET A 460 14.84 -20.31 -7.39
N ASN A 461 14.52 -20.72 -6.17
CA ASN A 461 14.68 -22.09 -5.69
C ASN A 461 13.71 -23.07 -6.39
N ALA A 462 12.44 -22.70 -6.50
CA ALA A 462 11.41 -23.53 -7.13
C ALA A 462 11.70 -23.79 -8.61
N SER A 463 12.04 -22.73 -9.36
CA SER A 463 12.41 -22.82 -10.76
C SER A 463 13.72 -23.61 -11.00
N GLN A 464 14.65 -23.60 -10.03
CA GLN A 464 15.85 -24.43 -10.06
C GLN A 464 15.48 -25.90 -9.80
N ALA A 465 14.65 -26.17 -8.80
CA ALA A 465 14.23 -27.52 -8.42
C ALA A 465 13.46 -28.23 -9.54
N ILE A 466 12.60 -27.54 -10.26
CA ILE A 466 11.76 -28.14 -11.32
C ILE A 466 12.63 -28.64 -12.50
N GLN A 467 13.81 -28.08 -12.74
CA GLN A 467 14.72 -28.59 -13.77
C GLN A 467 15.24 -30.00 -13.48
N TYR A 468 15.30 -30.39 -12.21
CA TYR A 468 15.68 -31.74 -11.79
C TYR A 468 14.53 -32.76 -11.92
N ARG A 469 13.34 -32.32 -12.36
CA ARG A 469 12.19 -33.17 -12.68
C ARG A 469 12.13 -33.61 -14.14
N LYS A 470 12.96 -33.00 -15.00
CA LYS A 470 13.03 -33.40 -16.41
C LYS A 470 13.36 -34.90 -16.55
N PRO A 471 12.77 -35.61 -17.55
CA PRO A 471 12.10 -35.06 -18.74
C PRO A 471 10.60 -34.72 -18.56
N LEU A 472 10.01 -34.93 -17.37
CA LEU A 472 8.61 -34.58 -17.09
C LEU A 472 8.40 -33.06 -17.21
N LYS A 473 7.22 -32.68 -17.68
CA LYS A 473 6.81 -31.29 -17.84
C LYS A 473 5.77 -30.90 -16.80
N SER A 474 5.79 -29.65 -16.42
CA SER A 474 4.71 -29.00 -15.69
C SER A 474 3.52 -28.69 -16.63
N SER A 475 2.50 -28.02 -16.13
CA SER A 475 1.41 -27.50 -16.97
C SER A 475 1.93 -26.49 -18.00
N ASP A 476 1.20 -26.33 -19.12
CA ASP A 476 1.57 -25.35 -20.16
C ASP A 476 1.69 -23.92 -19.59
N PHE A 477 0.84 -23.56 -18.64
CA PHE A 477 0.90 -22.25 -17.98
C PHE A 477 2.20 -22.06 -17.18
N ILE A 478 2.58 -23.03 -16.35
CA ILE A 478 3.82 -22.97 -15.56
C ILE A 478 5.05 -23.02 -16.46
N GLU A 479 5.07 -23.86 -17.51
CA GLU A 479 6.17 -23.91 -18.48
C GLU A 479 6.35 -22.56 -19.20
N MET A 480 5.25 -21.91 -19.60
CA MET A 480 5.29 -20.57 -20.21
C MET A 480 5.84 -19.53 -19.23
N PHE A 481 5.34 -19.50 -17.99
CA PHE A 481 5.83 -18.59 -16.95
C PHE A 481 7.33 -18.80 -16.67
N LEU A 482 7.76 -20.04 -16.52
CA LEU A 482 9.17 -20.37 -16.28
C LEU A 482 10.07 -20.07 -17.49
N THR A 483 9.55 -20.20 -18.70
CA THR A 483 10.29 -19.82 -19.91
C THR A 483 10.58 -18.33 -19.91
N ALA A 484 9.56 -17.48 -19.68
CA ALA A 484 9.75 -16.03 -19.57
C ALA A 484 10.69 -15.67 -18.40
N TYR A 485 10.54 -16.31 -17.26
CA TYR A 485 11.42 -16.08 -16.10
C TYR A 485 12.87 -16.43 -16.40
N ARG A 486 13.14 -17.52 -17.15
CA ARG A 486 14.49 -17.97 -17.48
C ARG A 486 15.22 -17.10 -18.48
N GLU A 487 14.54 -16.23 -19.22
CA GLU A 487 15.14 -15.16 -20.01
C GLU A 487 15.86 -14.15 -19.12
N GLU A 488 15.28 -13.83 -17.94
CA GLU A 488 15.84 -12.88 -16.98
C GLU A 488 16.85 -13.52 -16.02
N VAL A 489 16.53 -14.72 -15.50
CA VAL A 489 17.33 -15.43 -14.50
C VAL A 489 17.65 -16.85 -14.98
N PRO A 490 18.80 -17.06 -15.66
CA PRO A 490 19.20 -18.36 -16.17
C PRO A 490 19.42 -19.40 -15.08
N PHE A 491 19.29 -20.69 -15.43
CA PHE A 491 19.62 -21.82 -14.55
C PHE A 491 21.04 -21.69 -13.97
N ILE A 492 21.19 -21.99 -12.69
CA ILE A 492 22.45 -21.88 -11.95
C ILE A 492 23.18 -23.21 -12.07
N LYS A 493 24.25 -23.24 -12.89
CA LYS A 493 25.13 -24.41 -13.06
C LYS A 493 26.34 -24.33 -12.12
N GLU A 494 26.84 -23.13 -11.89
CA GLU A 494 28.01 -22.81 -11.09
C GLU A 494 27.70 -21.59 -10.22
N ASP A 495 28.41 -21.43 -9.09
CA ASP A 495 28.23 -20.29 -8.20
C ASP A 495 28.51 -18.96 -8.92
N ARG A 496 27.64 -17.98 -8.69
CA ARG A 496 27.72 -16.61 -9.19
C ARG A 496 27.19 -15.62 -8.17
N ILE A 497 27.25 -14.32 -8.45
CA ILE A 497 26.73 -13.27 -7.55
C ILE A 497 25.20 -13.30 -7.60
N LEU A 498 24.58 -13.95 -6.61
CA LEU A 498 23.13 -14.19 -6.56
C LEU A 498 22.31 -12.95 -6.16
N HIS A 499 22.95 -11.89 -5.65
CA HIS A 499 22.27 -10.62 -5.39
C HIS A 499 21.56 -10.09 -6.64
N TYR A 500 22.24 -10.11 -7.78
CA TYR A 500 21.64 -9.64 -9.05
C TYR A 500 20.48 -10.52 -9.52
N ASP A 501 20.54 -11.82 -9.25
CA ASP A 501 19.44 -12.73 -9.60
C ASP A 501 18.20 -12.47 -8.71
N ILE A 502 18.40 -12.16 -7.42
CA ILE A 502 17.30 -11.78 -6.51
C ILE A 502 16.65 -10.49 -6.99
N GLU A 503 17.45 -9.44 -7.29
CA GLU A 503 16.90 -8.15 -7.74
C GLU A 503 16.16 -8.28 -9.09
N LYS A 504 16.72 -9.05 -10.04
CA LYS A 504 16.03 -9.36 -11.31
C LYS A 504 14.73 -10.12 -11.09
N THR A 505 14.69 -11.07 -10.14
CA THR A 505 13.48 -11.82 -9.82
C THR A 505 12.43 -10.91 -9.20
N VAL A 506 12.81 -10.00 -8.29
CA VAL A 506 11.90 -8.98 -7.75
C VAL A 506 11.34 -8.10 -8.88
N ALA A 507 12.19 -7.63 -9.78
CA ALA A 507 11.77 -6.83 -10.93
C ALA A 507 10.81 -7.61 -11.85
N PHE A 508 11.11 -8.88 -12.15
CA PHE A 508 10.26 -9.77 -12.94
C PHE A 508 8.88 -9.92 -12.29
N LEU A 509 8.81 -10.22 -10.99
CA LEU A 509 7.54 -10.35 -10.27
C LEU A 509 6.74 -9.04 -10.29
N ASN A 510 7.41 -7.90 -10.14
CA ASN A 510 6.76 -6.59 -10.20
C ASN A 510 6.26 -6.22 -11.60
N SER A 511 6.93 -6.64 -12.66
CA SER A 511 6.53 -6.37 -14.05
C SER A 511 5.50 -7.37 -14.61
N PHE A 512 5.43 -8.58 -14.06
CA PHE A 512 4.52 -9.62 -14.54
C PHE A 512 3.06 -9.15 -14.49
N GLN A 513 2.35 -9.22 -15.61
CA GLN A 513 0.95 -8.81 -15.71
C GLN A 513 0.02 -9.99 -15.43
N ILE A 514 -1.00 -9.74 -14.65
CA ILE A 514 -2.05 -10.71 -14.30
C ILE A 514 -3.38 -10.07 -14.69
N GLU A 515 -4.22 -10.81 -15.40
CA GLU A 515 -5.56 -10.35 -15.76
C GLU A 515 -6.39 -10.09 -14.48
N GLU A 516 -7.15 -8.99 -14.46
CA GLU A 516 -7.85 -8.53 -13.25
C GLU A 516 -8.87 -9.54 -12.72
N ASP A 517 -9.53 -10.28 -13.60
CA ASP A 517 -10.50 -11.32 -13.24
C ASP A 517 -9.85 -12.52 -12.51
N LEU A 518 -8.56 -12.75 -12.70
CA LEU A 518 -7.79 -13.78 -11.98
C LEU A 518 -7.34 -13.34 -10.57
N LEU A 519 -7.37 -12.04 -10.31
CA LEU A 519 -7.01 -11.48 -9.01
C LEU A 519 -8.19 -11.41 -8.02
N ALA A 520 -9.42 -11.54 -8.51
CA ALA A 520 -10.67 -11.43 -7.76
C ALA A 520 -10.91 -12.57 -6.74
#